data_f1bc20e4fe0d44380b391155a756191d
#
_entry.id   f1bc20e4fe0d44380b391155a756191d
#
_cell.length_a   1.000
_cell.length_b   1.000
_cell.length_c   1.000
_cell.angle_alpha   90.00
_cell.angle_beta   90.00
_cell.angle_gamma   90.00
#
_symmetry.space_group_name_H-M   'P 1'
#
loop_
_entity.id
_entity.type
_entity.pdbx_description
1 polymer ?
#
loop_
_entity_poly.entity_id
_entity_poly.type
_entity_poly.pdbx_seq_one_letter_code
_entity_poly.pdbx_strand_id
1 'polypeptide(L)'
;MADQKDLFRSIVASALNTFIKQKGIESEEIKAENLRVENPPKPEMGDIGAPMFTFAKSLRMAPPLIAKEIASIINAEDHSSLGQIDAVGPYVNIKLNKASAALDILKNILNLADDYGSLNAEGKKILEGRKVMVEYSSPNTNKPLHLGHLRNDALGESVSRILKKAGAQVFRTNIINNRGIHICKSMLAYKLFHESKGGRGSPRGPSVLSHLRLRR
;
A
#
# COMPACT_ATOMS: atom_id res chain seq x y z
N MET A 1 13.39 5.25 -4.37
CA MET A 1 13.24 6.66 -3.93
C MET A 1 13.15 6.65 -2.42
N ALA A 2 14.05 7.34 -1.72
CA ALA A 2 14.04 7.37 -0.26
C ALA A 2 12.77 8.11 0.21
N ASP A 3 11.96 7.45 1.03
CA ASP A 3 10.87 8.10 1.74
C ASP A 3 11.47 9.11 2.73
N GLN A 4 10.74 10.16 3.06
CA GLN A 4 11.15 11.15 4.07
C GLN A 4 11.59 10.47 5.39
N LYS A 5 10.95 9.34 5.73
CA LYS A 5 11.33 8.50 6.87
C LYS A 5 12.71 7.87 6.70
N ASP A 6 13.04 7.40 5.50
CA ASP A 6 14.34 6.77 5.23
C ASP A 6 15.46 7.80 5.22
N LEU A 7 15.19 9.00 4.71
CA LEU A 7 16.13 10.11 4.77
C LEU A 7 16.38 10.54 6.23
N PHE A 8 15.33 10.69 7.03
CA PHE A 8 15.46 11.01 8.46
C PHE A 8 16.21 9.91 9.22
N ARG A 9 15.94 8.62 8.93
CA ARG A 9 16.70 7.50 9.50
C ARG A 9 18.20 7.60 9.22
N SER A 10 18.55 7.91 7.98
CA SER A 10 19.95 8.03 7.57
C SER A 10 20.66 9.17 8.29
N ILE A 11 19.99 10.32 8.46
CA ILE A 11 20.53 11.47 9.18
C ILE A 11 20.75 11.12 10.67
N VAL A 12 19.75 10.53 11.33
CA VAL A 12 19.86 10.14 12.73
C VAL A 12 20.91 9.06 12.94
N ALA A 13 21.01 8.07 12.06
CA ALA A 13 22.02 7.03 12.13
C ALA A 13 23.45 7.60 11.95
N SER A 14 23.65 8.52 11.01
CA SER A 14 24.90 9.23 10.82
C SER A 14 25.32 10.03 12.05
N ALA A 15 24.38 10.78 12.64
CA ALA A 15 24.62 11.56 13.85
C ALA A 15 24.97 10.66 15.05
N LEU A 16 24.29 9.52 15.22
CA LEU A 16 24.60 8.52 16.25
C LEU A 16 26.02 7.95 16.07
N ASN A 17 26.41 7.59 14.85
CA ASN A 17 27.73 7.09 14.55
C ASN A 17 28.81 8.15 14.79
N THR A 18 28.53 9.40 14.45
CA THR A 18 29.43 10.54 14.76
C THR A 18 29.59 10.72 16.26
N PHE A 19 28.50 10.67 17.02
CA PHE A 19 28.52 10.78 18.47
C PHE A 19 29.32 9.64 19.14
N ILE A 20 29.12 8.40 18.69
CA ILE A 20 29.84 7.22 19.16
C ILE A 20 31.34 7.39 18.94
N LYS A 21 31.77 7.84 17.76
CA LYS A 21 33.17 8.10 17.43
C LYS A 21 33.76 9.21 18.31
N GLN A 22 33.03 10.31 18.51
CA GLN A 22 33.49 11.42 19.36
C GLN A 22 33.68 11.03 20.82
N LYS A 23 32.85 10.11 21.33
CA LYS A 23 32.93 9.59 22.71
C LYS A 23 33.93 8.44 22.86
N GLY A 24 34.53 7.94 21.77
CA GLY A 24 35.45 6.81 21.82
C GLY A 24 34.81 5.51 22.30
N ILE A 25 33.51 5.34 22.06
CA ILE A 25 32.77 4.15 22.46
C ILE A 25 32.94 3.08 21.39
N GLU A 26 33.45 1.91 21.78
CA GLU A 26 33.47 0.73 20.89
C GLU A 26 32.04 0.22 20.73
N SER A 27 31.46 0.41 19.57
CA SER A 27 30.13 -0.08 19.20
C SER A 27 30.12 -0.43 17.70
N GLU A 28 29.29 -1.38 17.32
CA GLU A 28 29.00 -1.65 15.92
C GLU A 28 28.37 -0.42 15.25
N GLU A 29 28.65 -0.26 13.96
CA GLU A 29 28.08 0.82 13.16
C GLU A 29 26.54 0.71 13.10
N ILE A 30 25.85 1.78 13.46
CA ILE A 30 24.40 1.83 13.42
C ILE A 30 23.96 2.07 11.99
N LYS A 31 23.34 1.03 11.39
CA LYS A 31 22.75 1.11 10.05
C LYS A 31 21.37 1.77 10.14
N ALA A 32 21.06 2.63 9.16
CA ALA A 32 19.76 3.30 9.07
C ALA A 32 18.58 2.32 9.07
N GLU A 33 18.74 1.16 8.42
CA GLU A 33 17.70 0.11 8.34
C GLU A 33 17.28 -0.42 9.73
N ASN A 34 18.20 -0.45 10.68
CA ASN A 34 17.97 -0.95 12.03
C ASN A 34 17.43 0.12 12.98
N LEU A 35 17.36 1.38 12.53
CA LEU A 35 16.85 2.47 13.35
C LEU A 35 15.32 2.51 13.28
N ARG A 36 14.67 2.34 14.43
CA ARG A 36 13.23 2.47 14.54
C ARG A 36 12.85 3.95 14.42
N VAL A 37 11.90 4.26 13.55
CA VAL A 37 11.22 5.56 13.51
C VAL A 37 9.71 5.33 13.55
N GLU A 38 9.01 6.24 14.20
CA GLU A 38 7.57 6.13 14.41
C GLU A 38 6.90 7.50 14.29
N ASN A 39 5.59 7.50 14.12
CA ASN A 39 4.85 8.75 14.17
C ASN A 39 4.60 9.12 15.64
N PRO A 40 4.96 10.33 16.06
CA PRO A 40 4.66 10.79 17.41
C PRO A 40 3.15 10.77 17.71
N PRO A 41 2.75 10.51 18.96
CA PRO A 41 1.34 10.40 19.33
C PRO A 41 0.58 11.73 19.22
N LYS A 42 1.29 12.85 19.24
CA LYS A 42 0.72 14.19 19.14
C LYS A 42 1.36 14.97 18.00
N PRO A 43 0.58 15.65 17.15
CA PRO A 43 1.10 16.44 16.02
C PRO A 43 2.07 17.55 16.41
N GLU A 44 1.94 18.06 17.64
CA GLU A 44 2.81 19.11 18.20
C GLU A 44 4.25 18.63 18.40
N MET A 45 4.44 17.33 18.57
CA MET A 45 5.75 16.71 18.78
C MET A 45 6.55 16.52 17.48
N GLY A 46 5.95 16.76 16.32
CA GLY A 46 6.54 16.59 15.00
C GLY A 46 5.82 15.52 14.17
N ASP A 47 6.33 15.28 12.97
CA ASP A 47 5.74 14.33 12.01
C ASP A 47 6.37 12.92 12.10
N ILE A 48 7.67 12.84 12.45
CA ILE A 48 8.42 11.59 12.61
C ILE A 48 9.31 11.70 13.84
N GLY A 49 9.42 10.62 14.61
CA GLY A 49 10.27 10.54 15.80
C GLY A 49 11.14 9.30 15.82
N ALA A 50 12.36 9.44 16.30
CA ALA A 50 13.30 8.37 16.55
C ALA A 50 13.52 8.19 18.06
N PRO A 51 13.11 7.07 18.67
CA PRO A 51 13.29 6.82 20.10
C PRO A 51 14.75 6.46 20.42
N MET A 52 15.31 7.11 21.43
CA MET A 52 16.70 6.90 21.87
C MET A 52 16.84 5.84 22.98
N PHE A 53 15.76 5.18 23.40
CA PHE A 53 15.76 4.19 24.47
C PHE A 53 16.73 3.02 24.22
N THR A 54 16.77 2.54 22.96
CA THR A 54 17.61 1.40 22.59
C THR A 54 19.11 1.66 22.75
N PHE A 55 19.51 2.93 22.74
CA PHE A 55 20.90 3.36 22.84
C PHE A 55 21.32 3.69 24.26
N ALA A 56 20.39 3.77 25.21
CA ALA A 56 20.66 4.16 26.59
C ALA A 56 21.69 3.25 27.28
N LYS A 57 21.61 1.94 27.04
CA LYS A 57 22.50 0.94 27.64
C LYS A 57 23.89 0.95 27.01
N SER A 58 23.97 1.03 25.68
CA SER A 58 25.24 1.03 24.94
C SER A 58 26.01 2.33 25.16
N LEU A 59 25.33 3.47 25.19
CA LEU A 59 25.96 4.78 25.40
C LEU A 59 26.07 5.17 26.88
N ARG A 60 25.55 4.37 27.81
CA ARG A 60 25.53 4.63 29.26
C ARG A 60 25.02 6.03 29.61
N MET A 61 24.02 6.49 28.88
CA MET A 61 23.40 7.82 29.02
C MET A 61 21.91 7.74 29.09
N ALA A 62 21.27 8.71 29.76
CA ALA A 62 19.82 8.81 29.77
C ALA A 62 19.28 9.17 28.38
N PRO A 63 18.19 8.51 27.90
CA PRO A 63 17.65 8.73 26.56
C PRO A 63 17.37 10.20 26.20
N PRO A 64 16.88 11.06 27.13
CA PRO A 64 16.69 12.48 26.82
C PRO A 64 18.00 13.24 26.58
N LEU A 65 19.09 12.83 27.23
CA LEU A 65 20.40 13.42 26.99
C LEU A 65 20.96 13.01 25.65
N ILE A 66 20.81 11.73 25.29
CA ILE A 66 21.17 11.23 23.97
C ILE A 66 20.40 12.00 22.89
N ALA A 67 19.09 12.16 23.05
CA ALA A 67 18.26 12.87 22.08
C ALA A 67 18.75 14.32 21.87
N LYS A 68 19.11 15.02 22.94
CA LYS A 68 19.64 16.40 22.87
C LYS A 68 20.97 16.48 22.13
N GLU A 69 21.91 15.58 22.45
CA GLU A 69 23.23 15.55 21.80
C GLU A 69 23.08 15.24 20.30
N ILE A 70 22.26 14.23 19.96
CA ILE A 70 22.02 13.85 18.56
C ILE A 70 21.34 14.99 17.79
N ALA A 71 20.32 15.63 18.36
CA ALA A 71 19.67 16.79 17.73
C ALA A 71 20.68 17.95 17.55
N SER A 72 21.57 18.19 18.50
CA SER A 72 22.63 19.20 18.38
C SER A 72 23.60 18.91 17.25
N ILE A 73 24.02 17.64 17.10
CA ILE A 73 24.92 17.21 16.00
C ILE A 73 24.22 17.40 14.65
N ILE A 74 22.96 16.98 14.53
CA ILE A 74 22.20 17.13 13.30
C ILE A 74 22.02 18.62 12.94
N ASN A 75 21.68 19.45 13.90
CA ASN A 75 21.43 20.88 13.67
C ASN A 75 22.74 21.70 13.43
N ALA A 76 23.90 21.08 13.56
CA ALA A 76 25.16 21.67 13.11
C ALA A 76 25.30 21.68 11.58
N GLU A 77 24.52 20.87 10.89
CA GLU A 77 24.40 20.83 9.44
C GLU A 77 23.07 21.45 9.00
N ASP A 78 23.01 21.92 7.74
CA ASP A 78 21.78 22.49 7.20
C ASP A 78 20.84 21.41 6.68
N HIS A 79 19.77 21.14 7.42
CA HIS A 79 18.67 20.24 7.07
C HIS A 79 17.32 20.96 6.84
N SER A 80 17.35 22.29 6.62
CA SER A 80 16.15 23.12 6.49
C SER A 80 15.21 22.67 5.36
N SER A 81 15.75 22.07 4.32
CA SER A 81 14.95 21.49 3.22
C SER A 81 14.12 20.29 3.67
N LEU A 82 14.60 19.50 4.62
CA LEU A 82 13.87 18.37 5.18
C LEU A 82 12.87 18.84 6.24
N GLY A 83 13.30 19.71 7.14
CA GLY A 83 12.47 20.23 8.21
C GLY A 83 13.25 20.66 9.44
N GLN A 84 12.53 20.94 10.53
CA GLN A 84 13.09 21.31 11.81
C GLN A 84 13.24 20.08 12.69
N ILE A 85 14.43 19.88 13.26
CA ILE A 85 14.75 18.72 14.10
C ILE A 85 14.98 19.17 15.54
N ASP A 86 14.22 18.59 16.46
CA ASP A 86 14.23 18.91 17.87
C ASP A 86 14.26 17.66 18.76
N ALA A 87 14.87 17.78 19.95
CA ALA A 87 14.79 16.75 20.98
C ALA A 87 13.55 16.97 21.85
N VAL A 88 12.63 16.02 21.88
CA VAL A 88 11.43 16.05 22.73
C VAL A 88 11.46 14.86 23.68
N GLY A 89 11.87 15.11 24.94
CA GLY A 89 12.10 14.03 25.89
C GLY A 89 13.14 13.04 25.36
N PRO A 90 12.84 11.73 25.33
CA PRO A 90 13.76 10.71 24.86
C PRO A 90 13.73 10.49 23.34
N TYR A 91 13.12 11.40 22.56
CA TYR A 91 12.97 11.29 21.12
C TYR A 91 13.71 12.39 20.39
N VAL A 92 14.31 12.07 19.28
CA VAL A 92 14.71 13.02 18.22
C VAL A 92 13.55 13.09 17.23
N ASN A 93 12.90 14.23 17.14
CA ASN A 93 11.73 14.43 16.31
C ASN A 93 12.04 15.39 15.17
N ILE A 94 11.37 15.18 14.03
CA ILE A 94 11.40 16.13 12.93
C ILE A 94 10.00 16.64 12.63
N LYS A 95 9.90 17.96 12.41
CA LYS A 95 8.74 18.62 11.83
C LYS A 95 9.06 18.91 10.37
N LEU A 96 8.46 18.17 9.46
CA LEU A 96 8.79 18.23 8.03
C LEU A 96 8.48 19.60 7.42
N ASN A 97 9.35 20.04 6.52
CA ASN A 97 9.06 21.16 5.64
C ASN A 97 8.05 20.70 4.56
N LYS A 98 6.76 20.96 4.85
CA LYS A 98 5.66 20.50 3.99
C LYS A 98 5.74 21.05 2.57
N ALA A 99 6.26 22.27 2.39
CA ALA A 99 6.41 22.86 1.05
C ALA A 99 7.48 22.12 0.23
N SER A 100 8.64 21.87 0.84
CA SER A 100 9.72 21.10 0.19
C SER A 100 9.28 19.67 -0.11
N ALA A 101 8.68 18.99 0.87
CA ALA A 101 8.17 17.64 0.71
C ALA A 101 7.12 17.53 -0.41
N ALA A 102 6.18 18.49 -0.47
CA ALA A 102 5.18 18.53 -1.53
C ALA A 102 5.81 18.76 -2.92
N LEU A 103 6.79 19.67 -3.01
CA LEU A 103 7.50 19.93 -4.25
C LEU A 103 8.24 18.69 -4.76
N ASP A 104 8.91 17.96 -3.87
CA ASP A 104 9.64 16.74 -4.22
C ASP A 104 8.68 15.62 -4.68
N ILE A 105 7.55 15.47 -4.00
CA ILE A 105 6.50 14.52 -4.41
C ILE A 105 5.96 14.88 -5.79
N LEU A 106 5.63 16.15 -6.03
CA LEU A 106 5.11 16.61 -7.32
C LEU A 106 6.13 16.43 -8.46
N LYS A 107 7.41 16.78 -8.22
CA LYS A 107 8.48 16.51 -9.19
C LYS A 107 8.60 15.03 -9.51
N ASN A 108 8.52 14.18 -8.51
CA ASN A 108 8.59 12.74 -8.68
C ASN A 108 7.39 12.18 -9.46
N ILE A 109 6.18 12.68 -9.20
CA ILE A 109 4.97 12.32 -9.96
C ILE A 109 5.16 12.70 -11.43
N LEU A 110 5.63 13.92 -11.71
CA LEU A 110 5.85 14.40 -13.08
C LEU A 110 6.94 13.61 -13.80
N ASN A 111 8.05 13.31 -13.11
CA ASN A 111 9.19 12.60 -13.71
C ASN A 111 8.89 11.12 -13.98
N LEU A 112 8.17 10.46 -13.08
CA LEU A 112 7.85 9.03 -13.18
C LEU A 112 6.54 8.76 -13.91
N ALA A 113 5.68 9.76 -14.03
CA ALA A 113 4.38 9.65 -14.70
C ALA A 113 3.66 8.33 -14.33
N ASP A 114 3.43 7.47 -15.30
CA ASP A 114 2.74 6.19 -15.09
C ASP A 114 3.53 5.20 -14.21
N ASP A 115 4.82 5.41 -13.99
CA ASP A 115 5.62 4.54 -13.13
C ASP A 115 5.62 4.97 -11.65
N TYR A 116 5.08 6.14 -11.34
CA TYR A 116 4.99 6.60 -9.96
C TYR A 116 4.24 5.60 -9.07
N GLY A 117 4.86 5.26 -7.93
CA GLY A 117 4.33 4.31 -6.95
C GLY A 117 4.41 2.84 -7.33
N SER A 118 5.06 2.49 -8.46
CA SER A 118 5.21 1.11 -8.91
C SER A 118 6.66 0.59 -8.92
N LEU A 119 7.63 1.46 -8.64
CA LEU A 119 9.05 1.13 -8.63
C LEU A 119 9.57 0.99 -7.19
N ASN A 120 10.49 0.05 -7.00
CA ASN A 120 11.28 -0.08 -5.77
C ASN A 120 12.46 0.93 -5.75
N ALA A 121 13.27 0.91 -4.70
CA ALA A 121 14.45 1.78 -4.57
C ALA A 121 15.48 1.61 -5.70
N GLU A 122 15.51 0.45 -6.36
CA GLU A 122 16.40 0.13 -7.47
C GLU A 122 15.84 0.56 -8.84
N GLY A 123 14.67 1.18 -8.88
CA GLY A 123 14.01 1.58 -10.12
C GLY A 123 13.33 0.44 -10.89
N LYS A 124 13.15 -0.73 -10.28
CA LYS A 124 12.48 -1.89 -10.86
C LYS A 124 11.04 -1.98 -10.40
N LYS A 125 10.18 -2.58 -11.21
CA LYS A 125 8.79 -2.87 -10.81
C LYS A 125 8.76 -3.81 -9.60
N ILE A 126 7.93 -3.51 -8.62
CA ILE A 126 7.85 -4.24 -7.34
C ILE A 126 7.53 -5.73 -7.52
N LEU A 127 6.69 -6.06 -8.51
CA LEU A 127 6.24 -7.42 -8.82
C LEU A 127 6.76 -7.93 -10.16
N GLU A 128 7.87 -7.40 -10.66
CA GLU A 128 8.45 -7.84 -11.92
C GLU A 128 8.74 -9.35 -11.93
N GLY A 129 8.37 -10.01 -13.02
CA GLY A 129 8.52 -11.46 -13.18
C GLY A 129 7.48 -12.32 -12.46
N ARG A 130 6.61 -11.75 -11.62
CA ARG A 130 5.55 -12.51 -10.96
C ARG A 130 4.35 -12.74 -11.88
N LYS A 131 3.83 -13.98 -11.87
CA LYS A 131 2.58 -14.36 -12.53
C LYS A 131 1.50 -14.47 -11.48
N VAL A 132 0.39 -13.77 -11.68
CA VAL A 132 -0.74 -13.73 -10.73
C VAL A 132 -2.03 -13.99 -11.47
N MET A 133 -2.84 -14.90 -10.97
CA MET A 133 -4.20 -15.15 -11.45
C MET A 133 -5.19 -14.48 -10.52
N VAL A 134 -6.13 -13.73 -11.08
CA VAL A 134 -7.21 -13.08 -10.34
C VAL A 134 -8.53 -13.58 -10.90
N GLU A 135 -9.28 -14.30 -10.09
CA GLU A 135 -10.61 -14.79 -10.44
C GLU A 135 -11.67 -13.83 -9.93
N TYR A 136 -12.53 -13.38 -10.82
CA TYR A 136 -13.67 -12.53 -10.49
C TYR A 136 -14.73 -12.59 -11.60
N SER A 137 -15.90 -11.95 -11.41
CA SER A 137 -16.99 -11.95 -12.38
C SER A 137 -17.52 -13.37 -12.66
N SER A 138 -17.77 -14.15 -11.59
CA SER A 138 -18.28 -15.53 -11.66
C SER A 138 -19.69 -15.65 -11.08
N PRO A 139 -20.70 -14.89 -11.60
CA PRO A 139 -22.06 -14.97 -11.09
C PRO A 139 -22.74 -16.28 -11.49
N ASN A 140 -23.71 -16.71 -10.69
CA ASN A 140 -24.60 -17.81 -11.10
C ASN A 140 -25.45 -17.40 -12.30
N THR A 141 -25.39 -18.16 -13.39
CA THR A 141 -26.05 -17.85 -14.67
C THR A 141 -27.59 -17.87 -14.61
N ASN A 142 -28.16 -18.52 -13.60
CA ASN A 142 -29.60 -18.68 -13.39
C ASN A 142 -30.25 -17.66 -12.47
N LYS A 143 -29.51 -16.60 -12.08
CA LYS A 143 -30.00 -15.53 -11.17
C LYS A 143 -29.71 -14.16 -11.76
N PRO A 144 -30.57 -13.16 -11.51
CA PRO A 144 -30.25 -11.78 -11.88
C PRO A 144 -29.03 -11.27 -11.10
N LEU A 145 -28.28 -10.38 -11.73
CA LEU A 145 -27.18 -9.70 -11.06
C LEU A 145 -27.70 -8.77 -9.96
N HIS A 146 -26.89 -8.61 -8.90
CA HIS A 146 -27.16 -7.68 -7.81
C HIS A 146 -25.89 -6.92 -7.42
N LEU A 147 -26.00 -5.95 -6.54
CA LEU A 147 -24.89 -5.08 -6.12
C LEU A 147 -23.65 -5.85 -5.64
N GLY A 148 -23.83 -7.04 -5.04
CA GLY A 148 -22.72 -7.90 -4.62
C GLY A 148 -21.85 -8.38 -5.80
N HIS A 149 -22.46 -8.66 -6.96
CA HIS A 149 -21.71 -9.02 -8.17
C HIS A 149 -20.93 -7.81 -8.71
N LEU A 150 -21.57 -6.64 -8.80
CA LEU A 150 -20.90 -5.40 -9.23
C LEU A 150 -19.72 -5.05 -8.32
N ARG A 151 -19.89 -5.23 -7.01
CA ARG A 151 -18.78 -5.04 -6.04
C ARG A 151 -17.61 -5.98 -6.35
N ASN A 152 -17.87 -7.27 -6.57
CA ASN A 152 -16.83 -8.24 -6.87
C ASN A 152 -16.12 -7.92 -8.19
N ASP A 153 -16.87 -7.49 -9.20
CA ASP A 153 -16.31 -7.09 -10.48
C ASP A 153 -15.39 -5.87 -10.34
N ALA A 154 -15.86 -4.84 -9.62
CA ALA A 154 -15.08 -3.65 -9.35
C ALA A 154 -13.80 -3.95 -8.53
N LEU A 155 -13.91 -4.79 -7.51
CA LEU A 155 -12.76 -5.21 -6.70
C LEU A 155 -11.75 -6.02 -7.51
N GLY A 156 -12.21 -7.03 -8.26
CA GLY A 156 -11.36 -7.90 -9.07
C GLY A 156 -10.60 -7.12 -10.14
N GLU A 157 -11.29 -6.22 -10.84
CA GLU A 157 -10.65 -5.36 -11.84
C GLU A 157 -9.68 -4.37 -11.22
N SER A 158 -10.03 -3.74 -10.08
CA SER A 158 -9.14 -2.81 -9.38
C SER A 158 -7.86 -3.49 -8.92
N VAL A 159 -7.97 -4.66 -8.28
CA VAL A 159 -6.81 -5.47 -7.85
C VAL A 159 -5.95 -5.87 -9.05
N SER A 160 -6.58 -6.33 -10.14
CA SER A 160 -5.87 -6.70 -11.36
C SER A 160 -5.06 -5.54 -11.94
N ARG A 161 -5.63 -4.32 -11.95
CA ARG A 161 -4.93 -3.12 -12.43
C ARG A 161 -3.76 -2.74 -11.55
N ILE A 162 -3.93 -2.80 -10.22
CA ILE A 162 -2.87 -2.49 -9.25
C ILE A 162 -1.71 -3.47 -9.41
N LEU A 163 -1.99 -4.77 -9.46
CA LEU A 163 -0.97 -5.80 -9.66
C LEU A 163 -0.23 -5.64 -10.99
N LYS A 164 -0.95 -5.32 -12.07
CA LYS A 164 -0.36 -5.05 -13.39
C LYS A 164 0.54 -3.82 -13.34
N LYS A 165 0.11 -2.75 -12.68
CA LYS A 165 0.92 -1.53 -12.49
C LYS A 165 2.19 -1.82 -11.71
N ALA A 166 2.10 -2.67 -10.69
CA ALA A 166 3.26 -3.12 -9.91
C ALA A 166 4.22 -4.03 -10.69
N GLY A 167 3.90 -4.42 -11.92
CA GLY A 167 4.77 -5.19 -12.82
C GLY A 167 4.44 -6.67 -12.93
N ALA A 168 3.38 -7.15 -12.28
CA ALA A 168 2.97 -8.55 -12.40
C ALA A 168 2.34 -8.85 -13.78
N GLN A 169 2.58 -10.06 -14.29
CA GLN A 169 1.81 -10.63 -15.37
C GLN A 169 0.48 -11.13 -14.82
N VAL A 170 -0.61 -10.40 -15.07
CA VAL A 170 -1.92 -10.70 -14.51
C VAL A 170 -2.78 -11.45 -15.50
N PHE A 171 -3.26 -12.63 -15.08
CA PHE A 171 -4.25 -13.44 -15.77
C PHE A 171 -5.61 -13.22 -15.11
N ARG A 172 -6.56 -12.65 -15.85
CA ARG A 172 -7.93 -12.50 -15.40
C ARG A 172 -8.71 -13.73 -15.80
N THR A 173 -9.37 -14.36 -14.84
CA THR A 173 -10.14 -15.60 -15.06
C THR A 173 -11.51 -15.46 -14.45
N ASN A 174 -12.45 -16.21 -14.98
CA ASN A 174 -13.78 -16.36 -14.39
C ASN A 174 -14.25 -17.81 -14.54
N ILE A 175 -15.14 -18.22 -13.65
CA ILE A 175 -15.79 -19.51 -13.70
C ILE A 175 -17.20 -19.30 -14.24
N ILE A 176 -17.50 -19.97 -15.33
CA ILE A 176 -18.87 -20.00 -15.88
C ILE A 176 -19.60 -21.14 -15.19
N ASN A 177 -20.54 -20.80 -14.30
CA ASN A 177 -21.31 -21.78 -13.56
C ASN A 177 -22.47 -22.30 -14.44
N ASN A 178 -22.17 -23.31 -15.25
CA ASN A 178 -23.10 -23.93 -16.19
C ASN A 178 -23.58 -25.33 -15.78
N ARG A 179 -23.26 -25.80 -14.58
CA ARG A 179 -23.64 -27.13 -14.07
C ARG A 179 -24.16 -27.04 -12.64
N GLY A 180 -25.17 -27.83 -12.33
CA GLY A 180 -25.75 -27.93 -10.99
C GLY A 180 -27.29 -28.02 -11.05
N ILE A 181 -27.92 -28.39 -9.93
CA ILE A 181 -29.37 -28.63 -9.84
C ILE A 181 -30.18 -27.39 -10.26
N HIS A 182 -29.76 -26.19 -9.87
CA HIS A 182 -30.46 -24.94 -10.21
C HIS A 182 -30.38 -24.64 -11.69
N ILE A 183 -29.24 -24.90 -12.32
CA ILE A 183 -29.04 -24.73 -13.76
C ILE A 183 -29.92 -25.74 -14.52
N CYS A 184 -29.90 -27.02 -14.09
CA CYS A 184 -30.75 -28.05 -14.72
C CYS A 184 -32.25 -27.70 -14.62
N LYS A 185 -32.71 -27.20 -13.45
CA LYS A 185 -34.09 -26.74 -13.29
C LYS A 185 -34.42 -25.57 -14.21
N SER A 186 -33.51 -24.61 -14.36
CA SER A 186 -33.71 -23.46 -15.25
C SER A 186 -33.77 -23.89 -16.72
N MET A 187 -32.88 -24.80 -17.14
CA MET A 187 -32.90 -25.36 -18.49
C MET A 187 -34.16 -26.18 -18.79
N LEU A 188 -34.55 -27.01 -17.83
CA LEU A 188 -35.82 -27.78 -17.97
C LEU A 188 -37.02 -26.87 -18.09
N ALA A 189 -37.13 -25.84 -17.25
CA ALA A 189 -38.23 -24.86 -17.32
C ALA A 189 -38.21 -24.11 -18.68
N TYR A 190 -37.03 -23.73 -19.19
CA TYR A 190 -36.90 -23.13 -20.50
C TYR A 190 -37.40 -24.06 -21.59
N LYS A 191 -36.99 -25.32 -21.59
CA LYS A 191 -37.40 -26.33 -22.56
C LYS A 191 -38.93 -26.55 -22.54
N LEU A 192 -39.52 -26.66 -21.33
CA LEU A 192 -40.96 -26.97 -21.20
C LEU A 192 -41.87 -25.75 -21.50
N PHE A 193 -41.45 -24.55 -21.24
CA PHE A 193 -42.30 -23.37 -21.29
C PHE A 193 -41.95 -22.36 -22.38
N HIS A 194 -40.75 -22.39 -22.92
CA HIS A 194 -40.28 -21.43 -23.92
C HIS A 194 -39.99 -22.04 -25.30
N GLU A 195 -39.38 -23.20 -25.35
CA GLU A 195 -39.00 -23.84 -26.64
C GLU A 195 -40.24 -24.19 -27.48
N SER A 196 -41.33 -24.57 -26.84
CA SER A 196 -42.60 -24.94 -27.52
C SER A 196 -43.39 -23.76 -28.12
N LYS A 197 -43.02 -22.51 -27.80
CA LYS A 197 -43.73 -21.31 -28.26
C LYS A 197 -43.16 -20.66 -29.50
N GLY A 198 -42.31 -21.38 -30.29
CA GLY A 198 -41.88 -20.95 -31.64
C GLY A 198 -41.48 -19.45 -31.77
N GLY A 199 -41.13 -18.81 -30.69
CA GLY A 199 -40.93 -17.40 -30.69
C GLY A 199 -39.50 -17.07 -31.17
N ARG A 200 -39.40 -16.39 -32.32
CA ARG A 200 -38.22 -15.58 -32.65
C ARG A 200 -38.05 -14.51 -31.60
N GLY A 201 -37.55 -14.93 -30.43
CA GLY A 201 -37.28 -14.06 -29.32
C GLY A 201 -35.98 -13.31 -29.56
N SER A 202 -36.10 -12.01 -29.65
CA SER A 202 -34.97 -11.07 -29.52
C SER A 202 -34.04 -11.50 -28.39
N PRO A 203 -32.70 -11.39 -28.55
CA PRO A 203 -31.69 -11.73 -27.53
C PRO A 203 -31.65 -10.66 -26.40
N ARG A 204 -32.75 -10.50 -25.67
CA ARG A 204 -32.77 -9.66 -24.47
C ARG A 204 -32.70 -10.56 -23.23
N GLY A 205 -31.48 -10.84 -22.80
CA GLY A 205 -31.13 -11.77 -21.73
C GLY A 205 -31.75 -11.59 -20.35
N PRO A 206 -32.31 -10.46 -19.89
CA PRO A 206 -32.90 -10.37 -18.55
C PRO A 206 -34.34 -10.87 -18.45
N SER A 207 -35.10 -10.92 -19.56
CA SER A 207 -36.55 -11.24 -19.51
C SER A 207 -36.85 -12.73 -19.30
N VAL A 208 -35.95 -13.61 -19.67
CA VAL A 208 -36.14 -15.07 -19.50
C VAL A 208 -36.06 -15.48 -18.03
N LEU A 209 -35.20 -14.82 -17.27
CA LEU A 209 -35.02 -15.11 -15.83
C LEU A 209 -36.08 -14.57 -14.93
N SER A 210 -36.78 -13.53 -15.34
CA SER A 210 -37.91 -12.94 -14.57
C SER A 210 -39.17 -13.81 -14.51
N HIS A 211 -39.35 -14.71 -15.51
CA HIS A 211 -40.50 -15.61 -15.60
C HIS A 211 -40.28 -16.95 -14.90
N LEU A 212 -39.03 -17.24 -14.47
CA LEU A 212 -38.70 -18.46 -13.72
C LEU A 212 -38.98 -18.35 -12.22
N ARG A 213 -39.80 -17.39 -11.76
CA ARG A 213 -40.38 -17.44 -10.41
C ARG A 213 -41.32 -18.64 -10.35
N LEU A 214 -40.78 -19.80 -10.07
CA LEU A 214 -41.60 -20.93 -9.60
C LEU A 214 -42.31 -20.46 -8.33
N ARG A 215 -43.60 -20.28 -8.43
CA ARG A 215 -44.44 -20.12 -7.23
C ARG A 215 -44.14 -21.28 -6.30
N ARG A 216 -43.82 -20.97 -5.06
CA ARG A 216 -43.80 -21.93 -3.97
C ARG A 216 -45.17 -22.50 -3.77
#